data_dad07cb183708b1f55c98f60cae1a23f
#
_entry.id   dad07cb183708b1f55c98f60cae1a23f
#
_cell.length_a   1.000
_cell.length_b   1.000
_cell.length_c   1.000
_cell.angle_alpha   90.00
_cell.angle_beta   90.00
_cell.angle_gamma   90.00
#
_symmetry.space_group_name_H-M   'P 1'
#
loop_
_entity.id
_entity.type
_entity.pdbx_description
1 polymer ?
#
loop_
_entity_poly.entity_id
_entity_poly.type
_entity_poly.pdbx_seq_one_letter_code
_entity_poly.pdbx_strand_id
1 'polypeptide(L)'
;MSKKPMQKFMDWLQYKVTPAVQKFTERPWVHGFSAGIVKCLPFILTGCLIFFYNVVQPYFPNILPNLSAVSNYTFSMLSLLVAFMMVYQEMGSLKHRNYQVVGGLTGICAYILAMKGTTVDGVYSVTWNRFGPTGIVVAICIGLYVSIIFHLIAKLNLFKNNNTIPEFVQEWIKNIIPIFLSILLLKIVIIDLDVDLYPIVLKLFAPINAIAQTYPGFILLNLFCCFFYSLGISGWTWSGPRNAIFIPAQAANVAAVAAGGTAMYLTTSEVCNGIALICLGGMGCTLALNIWCLFSKSKRLKTLGRVCIAPAIFNINEPILFGTPIVFNPILMMPMWI
;
A
#
# COMPACT_ATOMS: atom_id res chain seq x y z
N MET A 1 -13.08 -40.34 -20.49
CA MET A 1 -12.26 -39.40 -21.29
C MET A 1 -11.24 -38.74 -20.39
N SER A 2 -9.94 -38.90 -20.65
CA SER A 2 -8.89 -38.23 -19.86
C SER A 2 -8.95 -36.73 -20.11
N LYS A 3 -9.08 -35.94 -19.03
CA LYS A 3 -9.05 -34.46 -19.13
C LYS A 3 -7.72 -34.02 -19.79
N LYS A 4 -7.78 -33.09 -20.74
CA LYS A 4 -6.57 -32.54 -21.39
C LYS A 4 -5.65 -31.93 -20.32
N PRO A 5 -4.31 -31.96 -20.47
CA PRO A 5 -3.36 -31.46 -19.47
C PRO A 5 -3.67 -30.02 -19.00
N MET A 6 -4.05 -29.14 -19.92
CA MET A 6 -4.47 -27.76 -19.64
C MET A 6 -5.69 -27.72 -18.71
N GLN A 7 -6.66 -28.62 -18.89
CA GLN A 7 -7.86 -28.65 -18.07
C GLN A 7 -7.56 -29.12 -16.64
N LYS A 8 -6.64 -30.08 -16.47
CA LYS A 8 -6.15 -30.50 -15.15
C LYS A 8 -5.41 -29.38 -14.43
N PHE A 9 -4.61 -28.62 -15.14
CA PHE A 9 -3.89 -27.46 -14.61
C PHE A 9 -4.86 -26.37 -14.17
N MET A 10 -5.88 -26.05 -14.97
CA MET A 10 -6.92 -25.07 -14.62
C MET A 10 -7.76 -25.51 -13.42
N ASP A 11 -8.16 -26.78 -13.36
CA ASP A 11 -8.86 -27.33 -12.20
C ASP A 11 -8.01 -27.22 -10.93
N TRP A 12 -6.70 -27.50 -11.02
CA TRP A 12 -5.77 -27.35 -9.89
C TRP A 12 -5.66 -25.89 -9.44
N LEU A 13 -5.54 -24.92 -10.37
CA LEU A 13 -5.53 -23.50 -10.06
C LEU A 13 -6.84 -23.08 -9.38
N GLN A 14 -7.98 -23.44 -9.95
CA GLN A 14 -9.31 -23.03 -9.48
C GLN A 14 -9.66 -23.64 -8.12
N TYR A 15 -9.38 -24.93 -7.93
CA TYR A 15 -9.87 -25.65 -6.74
C TYR A 15 -8.83 -25.79 -5.63
N LYS A 16 -7.53 -25.58 -5.89
CA LYS A 16 -6.49 -25.68 -4.87
C LYS A 16 -5.78 -24.34 -4.61
N VAL A 17 -5.28 -23.69 -5.67
CA VAL A 17 -4.45 -22.50 -5.52
C VAL A 17 -5.32 -21.31 -5.10
N THR A 18 -6.38 -21.00 -5.83
CA THR A 18 -7.22 -19.83 -5.55
C THR A 18 -7.81 -19.84 -4.15
N PRO A 19 -8.45 -20.91 -3.65
CA PRO A 19 -8.97 -20.93 -2.29
C PRO A 19 -7.88 -20.80 -1.22
N ALA A 20 -6.69 -21.37 -1.46
CA ALA A 20 -5.58 -21.26 -0.53
C ALA A 20 -5.07 -19.81 -0.42
N VAL A 21 -4.94 -19.13 -1.57
CA VAL A 21 -4.52 -17.71 -1.61
C VAL A 21 -5.59 -16.81 -1.03
N GLN A 22 -6.86 -17.01 -1.37
CA GLN A 22 -7.97 -16.26 -0.77
C GLN A 22 -7.98 -16.41 0.74
N LYS A 23 -7.89 -17.64 1.25
CA LYS A 23 -7.81 -17.90 2.70
C LYS A 23 -6.62 -17.21 3.36
N PHE A 24 -5.49 -17.07 2.65
CA PHE A 24 -4.33 -16.34 3.15
C PHE A 24 -4.58 -14.82 3.17
N THR A 25 -5.11 -14.26 2.08
CA THR A 25 -5.34 -12.82 1.94
C THR A 25 -6.49 -12.30 2.81
N GLU A 26 -7.46 -13.16 3.13
CA GLU A 26 -8.56 -12.87 4.05
C GLU A 26 -8.17 -12.96 5.53
N ARG A 27 -6.94 -13.42 5.86
CA ARG A 27 -6.46 -13.38 7.25
C ARG A 27 -6.48 -11.93 7.75
N PRO A 28 -6.99 -11.67 8.97
CA PRO A 28 -7.16 -10.32 9.47
C PRO A 28 -5.89 -9.46 9.37
N TRP A 29 -4.72 -10.00 9.71
CA TRP A 29 -3.44 -9.31 9.61
C TRP A 29 -3.04 -8.96 8.17
N VAL A 30 -3.25 -9.85 7.21
CA VAL A 30 -2.93 -9.59 5.80
C VAL A 30 -3.90 -8.57 5.21
N HIS A 31 -5.17 -8.68 5.55
CA HIS A 31 -6.20 -7.74 5.12
C HIS A 31 -5.96 -6.34 5.70
N GLY A 32 -5.70 -6.21 7.00
CA GLY A 32 -5.42 -4.94 7.68
C GLY A 32 -4.18 -4.25 7.11
N PHE A 33 -3.10 -5.02 6.89
CA PHE A 33 -1.88 -4.55 6.25
C PHE A 33 -2.16 -3.91 4.87
N SER A 34 -2.83 -4.63 3.99
CA SER A 34 -3.15 -4.13 2.66
C SER A 34 -4.08 -2.91 2.71
N ALA A 35 -5.13 -2.97 3.54
CA ALA A 35 -6.07 -1.88 3.71
C ALA A 35 -5.41 -0.61 4.27
N GLY A 36 -4.43 -0.74 5.18
CA GLY A 36 -3.69 0.38 5.75
C GLY A 36 -3.01 1.24 4.69
N ILE A 37 -2.34 0.60 3.74
CA ILE A 37 -1.64 1.32 2.66
C ILE A 37 -2.62 1.86 1.61
N VAL A 38 -3.64 1.07 1.21
CA VAL A 38 -4.65 1.50 0.23
C VAL A 38 -5.37 2.77 0.68
N LYS A 39 -5.66 2.92 1.97
CA LYS A 39 -6.30 4.12 2.51
C LYS A 39 -5.43 5.38 2.43
N CYS A 40 -4.13 5.24 2.25
CA CYS A 40 -3.22 6.38 2.02
C CYS A 40 -3.14 6.81 0.53
N LEU A 41 -3.72 6.05 -0.41
CA LEU A 41 -3.68 6.36 -1.83
C LEU A 41 -4.14 7.78 -2.19
N PRO A 42 -5.21 8.37 -1.60
CA PRO A 42 -5.59 9.74 -1.92
C PRO A 42 -4.50 10.76 -1.65
N PHE A 43 -3.72 10.59 -0.57
CA PHE A 43 -2.57 11.46 -0.26
C PHE A 43 -1.43 11.29 -1.25
N ILE A 44 -1.17 10.05 -1.68
CA ILE A 44 -0.18 9.73 -2.72
C ILE A 44 -0.58 10.39 -4.04
N LEU A 45 -1.84 10.22 -4.46
CA LEU A 45 -2.36 10.81 -5.70
C LEU A 45 -2.33 12.33 -5.67
N THR A 46 -2.66 12.95 -4.53
CA THR A 46 -2.52 14.41 -4.36
C THR A 46 -1.07 14.84 -4.58
N GLY A 47 -0.11 14.13 -3.99
CA GLY A 47 1.33 14.39 -4.23
C GLY A 47 1.72 14.25 -5.69
N CYS A 48 1.26 13.20 -6.37
CA CYS A 48 1.52 12.98 -7.79
C CYS A 48 0.97 14.12 -8.66
N LEU A 49 -0.23 14.62 -8.37
CA LEU A 49 -0.80 15.78 -9.07
C LEU A 49 0.07 17.03 -8.90
N ILE A 50 0.59 17.27 -7.68
CA ILE A 50 1.48 18.39 -7.42
C ILE A 50 2.82 18.23 -8.14
N PHE A 51 3.39 17.02 -8.19
CA PHE A 51 4.60 16.77 -8.99
C PHE A 51 4.38 17.07 -10.47
N PHE A 52 3.27 16.62 -11.05
CA PHE A 52 2.92 16.96 -12.44
C PHE A 52 2.76 18.47 -12.62
N TYR A 53 2.06 19.14 -11.73
CA TYR A 53 1.91 20.59 -11.72
C TYR A 53 3.27 21.30 -11.67
N ASN A 54 4.17 20.86 -10.82
CA ASN A 54 5.50 21.46 -10.66
C ASN A 54 6.40 21.29 -11.89
N VAL A 55 6.13 20.32 -12.78
CA VAL A 55 6.79 20.20 -14.08
C VAL A 55 6.32 21.30 -15.05
N VAL A 56 5.04 21.70 -14.97
CA VAL A 56 4.43 22.69 -15.87
C VAL A 56 4.64 24.12 -15.34
N GLN A 57 4.62 24.31 -14.02
CA GLN A 57 4.68 25.61 -13.36
C GLN A 57 5.86 26.51 -13.80
N PRO A 58 7.10 26.01 -14.01
CA PRO A 58 8.21 26.85 -14.45
C PRO A 58 8.04 27.48 -15.84
N TYR A 59 7.17 26.90 -16.67
CA TYR A 59 6.87 27.48 -18.00
C TYR A 59 5.87 28.65 -17.93
N PHE A 60 5.15 28.79 -16.80
CA PHE A 60 4.13 29.83 -16.59
C PHE A 60 4.26 30.47 -15.18
N PRO A 61 5.43 31.04 -14.82
CA PRO A 61 5.72 31.44 -13.44
C PRO A 61 4.83 32.57 -12.92
N ASN A 62 4.31 33.41 -13.82
CA ASN A 62 3.46 34.57 -13.49
C ASN A 62 1.97 34.21 -13.38
N ILE A 63 1.58 33.01 -13.84
CA ILE A 63 0.18 32.56 -13.90
C ILE A 63 -0.05 31.46 -12.85
N LEU A 64 0.90 30.54 -12.71
CA LEU A 64 0.80 29.36 -11.87
C LEU A 64 1.50 29.58 -10.52
N PRO A 65 0.75 29.58 -9.38
CA PRO A 65 1.35 29.76 -8.06
C PRO A 65 2.21 28.55 -7.65
N ASN A 66 3.13 28.76 -6.71
CA ASN A 66 3.92 27.66 -6.15
C ASN A 66 3.06 26.83 -5.19
N LEU A 67 2.89 25.53 -5.48
CA LEU A 67 2.13 24.57 -4.69
C LEU A 67 3.01 23.61 -3.89
N SER A 68 4.31 23.87 -3.76
CA SER A 68 5.22 22.98 -3.02
C SER A 68 4.80 22.75 -1.58
N ALA A 69 4.20 23.76 -0.93
CA ALA A 69 3.65 23.61 0.42
C ALA A 69 2.59 22.49 0.50
N VAL A 70 1.72 22.35 -0.51
CA VAL A 70 0.70 21.30 -0.54
C VAL A 70 1.39 19.91 -0.59
N SER A 71 2.43 19.74 -1.41
CA SER A 71 3.20 18.50 -1.44
C SER A 71 3.91 18.23 -0.11
N ASN A 72 4.48 19.26 0.52
CA ASN A 72 5.19 19.11 1.79
C ASN A 72 4.28 18.63 2.93
N TYR A 73 3.04 19.12 3.00
CA TYR A 73 2.08 18.73 4.04
C TYR A 73 1.18 17.55 3.65
N THR A 74 1.38 16.92 2.50
CA THR A 74 0.69 15.70 2.07
C THR A 74 1.68 14.57 1.84
N PHE A 75 2.34 14.57 0.69
CA PHE A 75 3.24 13.50 0.26
C PHE A 75 4.49 13.39 1.12
N SER A 76 5.08 14.51 1.55
CA SER A 76 6.27 14.49 2.41
C SER A 76 5.99 14.09 3.87
N MET A 77 4.72 13.91 4.26
CA MET A 77 4.30 13.36 5.56
C MET A 77 3.67 11.96 5.43
N LEU A 78 3.81 11.32 4.30
CA LEU A 78 3.11 10.08 3.96
C LEU A 78 3.39 8.94 4.96
N SER A 79 4.62 8.78 5.43
CA SER A 79 4.97 7.72 6.38
C SER A 79 4.28 7.88 7.72
N LEU A 80 4.07 9.12 8.17
CA LEU A 80 3.32 9.41 9.39
C LEU A 80 1.85 8.98 9.25
N LEU A 81 1.25 9.27 8.09
CA LEU A 81 -0.11 8.84 7.76
C LEU A 81 -0.23 7.34 7.65
N VAL A 82 0.78 6.68 7.05
CA VAL A 82 0.86 5.22 6.96
C VAL A 82 0.94 4.60 8.35
N ALA A 83 1.76 5.14 9.27
CA ALA A 83 1.84 4.63 10.65
C ALA A 83 0.49 4.67 11.36
N PHE A 84 -0.30 5.74 11.18
CA PHE A 84 -1.68 5.82 11.69
C PHE A 84 -2.58 4.77 11.04
N MET A 85 -2.63 4.75 9.70
CA MET A 85 -3.56 3.91 8.94
C MET A 85 -3.29 2.42 9.10
N MET A 86 -2.03 2.03 9.29
CA MET A 86 -1.67 0.64 9.58
C MET A 86 -2.35 0.16 10.87
N VAL A 87 -2.18 0.86 11.98
CA VAL A 87 -2.79 0.46 13.25
C VAL A 87 -4.31 0.54 13.18
N TYR A 88 -4.84 1.61 12.60
CA TYR A 88 -6.28 1.80 12.44
C TYR A 88 -6.95 0.64 11.69
N GLN A 89 -6.40 0.23 10.56
CA GLN A 89 -6.96 -0.84 9.74
C GLN A 89 -6.72 -2.22 10.34
N GLU A 90 -5.55 -2.45 10.97
CA GLU A 90 -5.28 -3.71 11.66
C GLU A 90 -6.25 -3.92 12.82
N MET A 91 -6.49 -2.91 13.66
CA MET A 91 -7.45 -3.01 14.74
C MET A 91 -8.88 -3.25 14.24
N GLY A 92 -9.25 -2.63 13.11
CA GLY A 92 -10.54 -2.90 12.45
C GLY A 92 -10.66 -4.33 11.96
N SER A 93 -9.65 -4.83 11.27
CA SER A 93 -9.59 -6.20 10.73
C SER A 93 -9.57 -7.27 11.82
N LEU A 94 -8.91 -6.99 12.94
CA LEU A 94 -8.87 -7.85 14.13
C LEU A 94 -10.12 -7.74 15.02
N LYS A 95 -11.15 -6.97 14.58
CA LYS A 95 -12.41 -6.72 15.30
C LYS A 95 -12.27 -5.97 16.63
N HIS A 96 -11.21 -5.21 16.80
CA HIS A 96 -10.95 -4.37 17.97
C HIS A 96 -11.27 -2.89 17.66
N ARG A 97 -12.50 -2.60 17.22
CA ARG A 97 -12.90 -1.27 16.72
C ARG A 97 -12.66 -0.13 17.71
N ASN A 98 -12.83 -0.37 19.01
CA ASN A 98 -12.61 0.64 20.05
C ASN A 98 -11.17 1.13 20.13
N TYR A 99 -10.21 0.35 19.63
CA TYR A 99 -8.78 0.69 19.60
C TYR A 99 -8.33 1.32 18.29
N GLN A 100 -9.19 1.46 17.27
CA GLN A 100 -8.79 1.95 15.95
C GLN A 100 -8.16 3.34 16.00
N VAL A 101 -8.89 4.32 16.55
CA VAL A 101 -8.46 5.72 16.59
C VAL A 101 -7.29 5.89 17.55
N VAL A 102 -7.42 5.38 18.77
CA VAL A 102 -6.39 5.51 19.80
C VAL A 102 -5.11 4.78 19.40
N GLY A 103 -5.23 3.58 18.84
CA GLY A 103 -4.11 2.83 18.28
C GLY A 103 -3.43 3.57 17.14
N GLY A 104 -4.21 4.15 16.20
CA GLY A 104 -3.66 4.96 15.10
C GLY A 104 -2.89 6.18 15.60
N LEU A 105 -3.41 6.91 16.58
CA LEU A 105 -2.71 8.03 17.22
C LEU A 105 -1.43 7.56 17.92
N THR A 106 -1.48 6.40 18.60
CA THR A 106 -0.29 5.79 19.20
C THR A 106 0.73 5.42 18.11
N GLY A 107 0.29 4.96 16.94
CA GLY A 107 1.14 4.71 15.78
C GLY A 107 1.91 5.94 15.33
N ILE A 108 1.25 7.12 15.29
CA ILE A 108 1.91 8.41 15.01
C ILE A 108 2.98 8.71 16.07
N CYS A 109 2.63 8.65 17.36
CA CYS A 109 3.56 8.94 18.44
C CYS A 109 4.77 7.99 18.43
N ALA A 110 4.51 6.70 18.22
CA ALA A 110 5.57 5.68 18.10
C ALA A 110 6.46 5.92 16.89
N TYR A 111 5.89 6.33 15.76
CA TYR A 111 6.66 6.65 14.56
C TYR A 111 7.56 7.87 14.76
N ILE A 112 7.03 8.95 15.36
CA ILE A 112 7.84 10.16 15.68
C ILE A 112 9.00 9.79 16.60
N LEU A 113 8.76 8.97 17.63
CA LEU A 113 9.81 8.48 18.52
C LEU A 113 10.86 7.66 17.75
N ALA A 114 10.43 6.77 16.84
CA ALA A 114 11.30 5.93 16.04
C ALA A 114 12.19 6.72 15.06
N MET A 115 11.81 7.97 14.73
CA MET A 115 12.63 8.86 13.89
C MET A 115 13.84 9.41 14.60
N LYS A 116 14.00 9.13 15.91
CA LYS A 116 15.18 9.50 16.71
C LYS A 116 15.58 10.97 16.54
N GLY A 117 14.60 11.87 16.73
CA GLY A 117 14.87 13.30 16.72
C GLY A 117 15.68 13.74 17.95
N THR A 118 16.35 14.88 17.84
CA THR A 118 17.10 15.50 18.93
C THR A 118 16.35 16.70 19.47
N THR A 119 16.37 16.85 20.80
CA THR A 119 15.79 18.04 21.45
C THR A 119 16.92 18.94 21.93
N VAL A 120 17.01 20.14 21.38
CA VAL A 120 17.99 21.16 21.78
C VAL A 120 17.20 22.45 22.08
N ASP A 121 17.41 23.05 23.24
CA ASP A 121 16.76 24.28 23.70
C ASP A 121 15.22 24.28 23.57
N GLY A 122 14.59 23.12 23.83
CA GLY A 122 13.14 22.94 23.70
C GLY A 122 12.64 22.73 22.28
N VAL A 123 13.50 22.75 21.29
CA VAL A 123 13.16 22.49 19.89
C VAL A 123 13.43 21.03 19.54
N TYR A 124 12.39 20.29 19.17
CA TYR A 124 12.53 18.92 18.66
C TYR A 124 12.81 18.94 17.17
N SER A 125 13.98 18.47 16.80
CA SER A 125 14.46 18.43 15.42
C SER A 125 14.56 17.00 14.92
N VAL A 126 14.00 16.76 13.74
CA VAL A 126 14.06 15.47 13.05
C VAL A 126 14.28 15.70 11.55
N THR A 127 14.96 14.78 10.90
CA THR A 127 15.17 14.87 9.44
C THR A 127 13.85 14.73 8.71
N TRP A 128 13.40 15.79 8.03
CA TRP A 128 12.11 15.87 7.34
C TRP A 128 11.86 14.70 6.38
N ASN A 129 12.88 14.28 5.63
CA ASN A 129 12.78 13.16 4.68
C ASN A 129 12.35 11.84 5.32
N ARG A 130 12.57 11.66 6.63
CA ARG A 130 12.13 10.46 7.34
C ARG A 130 10.61 10.34 7.44
N PHE A 131 9.87 11.45 7.33
CA PHE A 131 8.40 11.45 7.32
C PHE A 131 7.79 11.16 5.95
N GLY A 132 8.58 11.32 4.90
CA GLY A 132 8.16 11.13 3.51
C GLY A 132 8.13 9.67 3.06
N PRO A 133 7.99 9.45 1.76
CA PRO A 133 7.83 8.12 1.16
C PRO A 133 8.95 7.13 1.49
N THR A 134 10.17 7.62 1.68
CA THR A 134 11.34 6.78 2.02
C THR A 134 11.20 6.08 3.38
N GLY A 135 10.38 6.63 4.29
CA GLY A 135 10.10 6.07 5.61
C GLY A 135 8.95 5.06 5.66
N ILE A 136 8.24 4.83 4.55
CA ILE A 136 7.03 3.99 4.52
C ILE A 136 7.28 2.60 5.10
N VAL A 137 8.40 1.97 4.75
CA VAL A 137 8.71 0.61 5.25
C VAL A 137 8.87 0.62 6.77
N VAL A 138 9.51 1.66 7.31
CA VAL A 138 9.65 1.85 8.76
C VAL A 138 8.29 2.10 9.42
N ALA A 139 7.44 2.92 8.78
CA ALA A 139 6.09 3.20 9.26
C ALA A 139 5.22 1.93 9.32
N ILE A 140 5.34 1.05 8.33
CA ILE A 140 4.69 -0.26 8.32
C ILE A 140 5.16 -1.10 9.51
N CYS A 141 6.47 -1.21 9.73
CA CYS A 141 7.03 -1.97 10.84
C CYS A 141 6.57 -1.44 12.20
N ILE A 142 6.60 -0.12 12.40
CA ILE A 142 6.13 0.52 13.64
C ILE A 142 4.62 0.35 13.81
N GLY A 143 3.83 0.51 12.74
CA GLY A 143 2.38 0.29 12.78
C GLY A 143 2.03 -1.15 13.15
N LEU A 144 2.70 -2.14 12.58
CA LEU A 144 2.53 -3.55 12.95
C LEU A 144 2.95 -3.81 14.40
N TYR A 145 4.07 -3.26 14.85
CA TYR A 145 4.53 -3.35 16.24
C TYR A 145 3.46 -2.84 17.21
N VAL A 146 2.93 -1.64 17.02
CA VAL A 146 1.86 -1.07 17.84
C VAL A 146 0.61 -1.95 17.77
N SER A 147 0.23 -2.41 16.58
CA SER A 147 -0.93 -3.28 16.39
C SER A 147 -0.80 -4.60 17.17
N ILE A 148 0.38 -5.20 17.21
CA ILE A 148 0.65 -6.42 17.99
C ILE A 148 0.41 -6.16 19.47
N ILE A 149 0.94 -5.07 20.04
CA ILE A 149 0.77 -4.74 21.47
C ILE A 149 -0.71 -4.52 21.79
N PHE A 150 -1.40 -3.69 20.99
CA PHE A 150 -2.83 -3.45 21.18
C PHE A 150 -3.65 -4.74 21.09
N HIS A 151 -3.35 -5.61 20.13
CA HIS A 151 -4.03 -6.89 19.98
C HIS A 151 -3.79 -7.82 21.19
N LEU A 152 -2.56 -7.90 21.68
CA LEU A 152 -2.24 -8.72 22.85
C LEU A 152 -2.97 -8.23 24.11
N ILE A 153 -2.97 -6.92 24.35
CA ILE A 153 -3.67 -6.33 25.50
C ILE A 153 -5.20 -6.47 25.35
N ALA A 154 -5.75 -6.30 24.14
CA ALA A 154 -7.17 -6.51 23.89
C ALA A 154 -7.63 -7.93 24.21
N LYS A 155 -6.79 -8.93 23.99
CA LYS A 155 -7.08 -10.33 24.35
C LYS A 155 -7.11 -10.60 25.85
N LEU A 156 -6.43 -9.81 26.67
CA LEU A 156 -6.36 -10.03 28.12
C LEU A 156 -7.70 -9.77 28.83
N ASN A 157 -8.69 -9.11 28.14
CA ASN A 157 -10.03 -8.85 28.70
C ASN A 157 -10.00 -8.36 30.16
N LEU A 158 -9.24 -7.29 30.43
CA LEU A 158 -8.90 -6.78 31.76
C LEU A 158 -10.10 -6.52 32.70
N PHE A 159 -11.31 -6.38 32.16
CA PHE A 159 -12.54 -6.10 32.91
C PHE A 159 -13.66 -7.10 32.64
N LYS A 160 -13.31 -8.37 32.41
CA LYS A 160 -14.30 -9.42 32.21
C LYS A 160 -15.11 -9.59 33.50
N ASN A 161 -16.38 -9.23 33.50
CA ASN A 161 -17.33 -9.29 34.60
C ASN A 161 -17.29 -8.18 35.68
N ASN A 162 -16.76 -7.00 35.39
CA ASN A 162 -16.77 -5.92 36.36
C ASN A 162 -17.85 -4.88 36.04
N ASN A 163 -19.05 -5.03 36.64
CA ASN A 163 -20.18 -4.11 36.44
C ASN A 163 -20.13 -2.88 37.37
N THR A 164 -19.11 -2.79 38.23
CA THR A 164 -19.00 -1.73 39.23
C THR A 164 -18.36 -0.45 38.69
N ILE A 165 -17.53 -0.58 37.64
CA ILE A 165 -16.84 0.55 37.02
C ILE A 165 -17.63 1.01 35.78
N PRO A 166 -17.93 2.32 35.64
CA PRO A 166 -18.59 2.86 34.45
C PRO A 166 -17.84 2.52 33.17
N GLU A 167 -18.56 2.20 32.08
CA GLU A 167 -17.96 1.75 30.82
C GLU A 167 -16.90 2.70 30.27
N PHE A 168 -17.13 4.02 30.35
CA PHE A 168 -16.17 5.01 29.85
C PHE A 168 -14.83 4.99 30.61
N VAL A 169 -14.85 4.69 31.94
CA VAL A 169 -13.63 4.56 32.75
C VAL A 169 -12.89 3.27 32.37
N GLN A 170 -13.63 2.17 32.18
CA GLN A 170 -13.03 0.92 31.70
C GLN A 170 -12.36 1.11 30.33
N GLU A 171 -13.00 1.86 29.43
CA GLU A 171 -12.46 2.14 28.10
C GLU A 171 -11.16 2.97 28.18
N TRP A 172 -11.10 3.97 29.06
CA TRP A 172 -9.88 4.75 29.28
C TRP A 172 -8.73 3.88 29.78
N ILE A 173 -8.96 3.07 30.82
CA ILE A 173 -7.92 2.18 31.39
C ILE A 173 -7.45 1.16 30.35
N LYS A 174 -8.38 0.57 29.57
CA LYS A 174 -8.05 -0.34 28.46
C LYS A 174 -7.14 0.31 27.41
N ASN A 175 -7.29 1.61 27.15
CA ASN A 175 -6.48 2.35 26.20
C ASN A 175 -5.12 2.79 26.77
N ILE A 176 -5.05 3.18 28.04
CA ILE A 176 -3.81 3.68 28.68
C ILE A 176 -2.70 2.62 28.65
N ILE A 177 -3.03 1.36 28.97
CA ILE A 177 -2.05 0.29 29.07
C ILE A 177 -1.33 0.02 27.74
N PRO A 178 -2.02 -0.22 26.60
CA PRO A 178 -1.32 -0.47 25.35
C PRO A 178 -0.57 0.75 24.82
N ILE A 179 -1.07 1.99 25.04
CA ILE A 179 -0.35 3.22 24.71
C ILE A 179 0.97 3.25 25.48
N PHE A 180 0.90 3.13 26.81
CA PHE A 180 2.07 3.21 27.67
C PHE A 180 3.12 2.16 27.31
N LEU A 181 2.71 0.89 27.15
CA LEU A 181 3.61 -0.20 26.80
C LEU A 181 4.23 0.00 25.41
N SER A 182 3.46 0.45 24.41
CA SER A 182 3.98 0.69 23.08
C SER A 182 5.07 1.76 23.07
N ILE A 183 4.84 2.86 23.76
CA ILE A 183 5.82 3.95 23.81
C ILE A 183 7.00 3.61 24.73
N LEU A 184 6.75 2.98 25.89
CA LEU A 184 7.82 2.59 26.82
C LEU A 184 8.81 1.60 26.21
N LEU A 185 8.32 0.53 25.60
CA LEU A 185 9.19 -0.47 24.98
C LEU A 185 10.01 0.13 23.82
N LEU A 186 9.37 0.96 23.01
CA LEU A 186 10.06 1.65 21.93
C LEU A 186 11.07 2.67 22.45
N LYS A 187 10.75 3.40 23.52
CA LYS A 187 11.66 4.33 24.21
C LYS A 187 12.92 3.61 24.69
N ILE A 188 12.78 2.43 25.29
CA ILE A 188 13.93 1.64 25.72
C ILE A 188 14.86 1.34 24.53
N VAL A 189 14.30 0.93 23.40
CA VAL A 189 15.11 0.59 22.21
C VAL A 189 15.77 1.83 21.60
N ILE A 190 15.01 2.92 21.42
CA ILE A 190 15.51 4.11 20.70
C ILE A 190 16.39 5.01 21.56
N ILE A 191 15.96 5.22 22.83
CA ILE A 191 16.63 6.20 23.72
C ILE A 191 17.65 5.52 24.62
N ASP A 192 17.24 4.46 25.37
CA ASP A 192 18.11 3.86 26.36
C ASP A 192 19.21 2.98 25.73
N LEU A 193 18.89 2.24 24.66
CA LEU A 193 19.84 1.44 23.91
C LEU A 193 20.47 2.19 22.72
N ASP A 194 20.09 3.44 22.52
CA ASP A 194 20.61 4.34 21.46
C ASP A 194 20.49 3.77 20.02
N VAL A 195 19.49 2.91 19.76
CA VAL A 195 19.30 2.25 18.46
C VAL A 195 18.54 3.16 17.48
N ASP A 196 19.08 3.43 16.30
CA ASP A 196 18.36 4.07 15.19
C ASP A 196 17.70 2.98 14.32
N LEU A 197 16.39 2.78 14.51
CA LEU A 197 15.63 1.76 13.75
C LEU A 197 15.48 2.12 12.27
N TYR A 198 15.55 3.39 11.90
CA TYR A 198 15.32 3.84 10.53
C TYR A 198 16.34 3.23 9.56
N PRO A 199 17.66 3.41 9.71
CA PRO A 199 18.64 2.79 8.82
C PRO A 199 18.66 1.26 8.91
N ILE A 200 18.36 0.68 10.08
CA ILE A 200 18.35 -0.78 10.27
C ILE A 200 17.24 -1.40 9.43
N VAL A 201 16.02 -0.87 9.53
CA VAL A 201 14.90 -1.37 8.73
C VAL A 201 15.15 -1.18 7.25
N LEU A 202 15.66 -0.03 6.81
CA LEU A 202 15.97 0.20 5.40
C LEU A 202 17.03 -0.79 4.88
N LYS A 203 18.09 -1.08 5.65
CA LYS A 203 19.10 -2.08 5.29
C LYS A 203 18.52 -3.48 5.19
N LEU A 204 17.59 -3.85 6.06
CA LEU A 204 16.92 -5.16 6.02
C LEU A 204 16.08 -5.34 4.74
N PHE A 205 15.44 -4.28 4.26
CA PHE A 205 14.62 -4.30 3.05
C PHE A 205 15.40 -3.99 1.77
N ALA A 206 16.64 -3.51 1.86
CA ALA A 206 17.46 -3.17 0.70
C ALA A 206 17.64 -4.33 -0.31
N PRO A 207 17.85 -5.61 0.09
CA PRO A 207 17.97 -6.70 -0.86
C PRO A 207 16.68 -6.94 -1.66
N ILE A 208 15.52 -6.84 -1.02
CA ILE A 208 14.21 -7.02 -1.68
C ILE A 208 14.02 -5.91 -2.72
N ASN A 209 14.33 -4.67 -2.34
CA ASN A 209 14.24 -3.54 -3.26
C ASN A 209 15.24 -3.68 -4.41
N ALA A 210 16.49 -4.07 -4.13
CA ALA A 210 17.50 -4.28 -5.17
C ALA A 210 17.08 -5.35 -6.19
N ILE A 211 16.54 -6.48 -5.74
CA ILE A 211 16.02 -7.53 -6.62
C ILE A 211 14.86 -6.99 -7.46
N ALA A 212 13.90 -6.30 -6.84
CA ALA A 212 12.74 -5.73 -7.52
C ALA A 212 13.13 -4.69 -8.59
N GLN A 213 14.26 -4.00 -8.44
CA GLN A 213 14.76 -3.01 -9.40
C GLN A 213 15.56 -3.63 -10.56
N THR A 214 15.80 -4.94 -10.56
CA THR A 214 16.37 -5.64 -11.73
C THR A 214 15.29 -5.93 -12.78
N TYR A 215 15.67 -6.07 -14.07
CA TYR A 215 14.71 -6.48 -15.11
C TYR A 215 13.98 -7.79 -14.80
N PRO A 216 14.65 -8.86 -14.36
CA PRO A 216 13.94 -10.07 -13.95
C PRO A 216 12.99 -9.85 -12.77
N GLY A 217 13.41 -9.10 -11.77
CA GLY A 217 12.57 -8.79 -10.59
C GLY A 217 11.34 -7.98 -10.96
N PHE A 218 11.50 -7.00 -11.85
CA PHE A 218 10.40 -6.21 -12.39
C PHE A 218 9.38 -7.08 -13.14
N ILE A 219 9.87 -7.95 -14.04
CA ILE A 219 9.01 -8.88 -14.79
C ILE A 219 8.28 -9.84 -13.83
N LEU A 220 9.01 -10.44 -12.90
CA LEU A 220 8.44 -11.38 -11.94
C LEU A 220 7.39 -10.74 -11.03
N LEU A 221 7.60 -9.50 -10.57
CA LEU A 221 6.65 -8.77 -9.75
C LEU A 221 5.33 -8.51 -10.51
N ASN A 222 5.44 -8.04 -11.76
CA ASN A 222 4.27 -7.78 -12.58
C ASN A 222 3.55 -9.08 -12.98
N LEU A 223 4.30 -10.10 -13.39
CA LEU A 223 3.76 -11.42 -13.70
C LEU A 223 3.03 -12.04 -12.50
N PHE A 224 3.61 -11.96 -11.31
CA PHE A 224 2.99 -12.42 -10.06
C PHE A 224 1.64 -11.75 -9.84
N CYS A 225 1.57 -10.43 -9.95
CA CYS A 225 0.34 -9.69 -9.78
C CYS A 225 -0.71 -10.06 -10.84
N CYS A 226 -0.32 -10.10 -12.12
CA CYS A 226 -1.22 -10.48 -13.22
C CYS A 226 -1.72 -11.92 -13.09
N PHE A 227 -0.85 -12.83 -12.66
CA PHE A 227 -1.20 -14.24 -12.43
C PHE A 227 -2.34 -14.36 -11.41
N PHE A 228 -2.16 -13.80 -10.20
CA PHE A 228 -3.19 -13.88 -9.17
C PHE A 228 -4.46 -13.10 -9.54
N TYR A 229 -4.32 -12.00 -10.27
CA TYR A 229 -5.47 -11.24 -10.75
C TYR A 229 -6.30 -12.04 -11.76
N SER A 230 -5.66 -12.81 -12.62
CA SER A 230 -6.34 -13.71 -13.55
C SER A 230 -7.04 -14.91 -12.87
N LEU A 231 -6.70 -15.17 -11.60
CA LEU A 231 -7.41 -16.11 -10.73
C LEU A 231 -8.57 -15.45 -9.93
N GLY A 232 -8.92 -14.22 -10.27
CA GLY A 232 -9.99 -13.48 -9.60
C GLY A 232 -9.60 -12.85 -8.26
N ILE A 233 -8.31 -12.83 -7.92
CA ILE A 233 -7.79 -12.16 -6.71
C ILE A 233 -7.45 -10.73 -7.07
N SER A 234 -8.16 -9.77 -6.49
CA SER A 234 -7.98 -8.34 -6.83
C SER A 234 -6.52 -7.88 -6.69
N GLY A 235 -6.08 -7.06 -7.64
CA GLY A 235 -4.77 -6.42 -7.61
C GLY A 235 -4.52 -5.56 -6.37
N TRP A 236 -5.56 -5.04 -5.76
CA TRP A 236 -5.50 -4.27 -4.51
C TRP A 236 -4.97 -5.09 -3.33
N THR A 237 -5.15 -6.40 -3.34
CA THR A 237 -4.60 -7.32 -2.33
C THR A 237 -3.07 -7.21 -2.22
N TRP A 238 -2.40 -6.95 -3.33
CA TRP A 238 -0.94 -6.86 -3.44
C TRP A 238 -0.43 -5.42 -3.36
N SER A 239 -1.31 -4.43 -3.20
CA SER A 239 -0.94 -3.01 -3.16
C SER A 239 0.01 -2.70 -2.00
N GLY A 240 -0.17 -3.32 -0.85
CA GLY A 240 0.69 -3.14 0.31
C GLY A 240 2.17 -3.42 0.00
N PRO A 241 2.54 -4.66 -0.32
CA PRO A 241 3.91 -5.03 -0.67
C PRO A 241 4.46 -4.26 -1.88
N ARG A 242 3.64 -4.03 -2.90
CA ARG A 242 4.06 -3.28 -4.09
C ARG A 242 4.41 -1.83 -3.77
N ASN A 243 3.56 -1.14 -3.04
CA ASN A 243 3.77 0.27 -2.72
C ASN A 243 4.96 0.48 -1.78
N ALA A 244 5.30 -0.49 -0.94
CA ALA A 244 6.51 -0.46 -0.15
C ALA A 244 7.80 -0.42 -1.02
N ILE A 245 7.73 -0.98 -2.24
CA ILE A 245 8.81 -0.92 -3.24
C ILE A 245 8.68 0.33 -4.11
N PHE A 246 7.49 0.61 -4.63
CA PHE A 246 7.24 1.63 -5.63
C PHE A 246 7.48 3.05 -5.11
N ILE A 247 6.95 3.38 -3.94
CA ILE A 247 6.91 4.75 -3.45
C ILE A 247 8.32 5.27 -3.09
N PRO A 248 9.18 4.52 -2.37
CA PRO A 248 10.55 4.96 -2.13
C PRO A 248 11.38 5.09 -3.43
N ALA A 249 11.20 4.17 -4.38
CA ALA A 249 11.87 4.21 -5.66
C ALA A 249 11.46 5.43 -6.49
N GLN A 250 10.17 5.74 -6.53
CA GLN A 250 9.63 6.94 -7.16
C GLN A 250 10.20 8.21 -6.55
N ALA A 251 10.18 8.31 -5.21
CA ALA A 251 10.72 9.47 -4.51
C ALA A 251 12.21 9.68 -4.79
N ALA A 252 12.98 8.59 -4.84
CA ALA A 252 14.40 8.64 -5.18
C ALA A 252 14.63 9.09 -6.63
N ASN A 253 13.83 8.62 -7.59
CA ASN A 253 13.89 9.09 -8.97
C ASN A 253 13.57 10.58 -9.08
N VAL A 254 12.51 11.04 -8.42
CA VAL A 254 12.14 12.48 -8.41
C VAL A 254 13.27 13.33 -7.83
N ALA A 255 13.87 12.90 -6.72
CA ALA A 255 14.99 13.61 -6.09
C ALA A 255 16.23 13.66 -7.01
N ALA A 256 16.55 12.55 -7.68
CA ALA A 256 17.69 12.47 -8.61
C ALA A 256 17.50 13.43 -9.80
N VAL A 257 16.30 13.45 -10.40
CA VAL A 257 15.99 14.34 -11.52
C VAL A 257 15.98 15.81 -11.07
N ALA A 258 15.44 16.12 -9.91
CA ALA A 258 15.45 17.47 -9.34
C ALA A 258 16.88 17.98 -9.08
N ALA A 259 17.83 17.08 -8.80
CA ALA A 259 19.26 17.40 -8.66
C ALA A 259 20.01 17.46 -10.01
N GLY A 260 19.33 17.38 -11.15
CA GLY A 260 19.92 17.39 -12.49
C GLY A 260 20.47 16.05 -12.96
N GLY A 261 20.22 14.97 -12.22
CA GLY A 261 20.58 13.59 -12.59
C GLY A 261 19.49 12.88 -13.41
N THR A 262 19.60 11.56 -13.51
CA THR A 262 18.64 10.70 -14.23
C THR A 262 17.91 9.77 -13.26
N ALA A 263 16.68 9.40 -13.63
CA ALA A 263 15.92 8.37 -12.90
C ALA A 263 16.60 7.01 -13.06
N MET A 264 16.92 6.36 -11.94
CA MET A 264 17.67 5.10 -11.91
C MET A 264 16.81 3.89 -11.56
N TYR A 265 15.70 4.09 -10.86
CA TYR A 265 14.82 3.01 -10.42
C TYR A 265 13.75 2.70 -11.45
N LEU A 266 13.70 1.43 -11.87
CA LEU A 266 12.76 0.93 -12.87
C LEU A 266 11.38 0.64 -12.27
N THR A 267 11.35 -0.02 -11.11
CA THR A 267 10.12 -0.54 -10.52
C THR A 267 9.45 0.53 -9.68
N THR A 268 8.71 1.39 -10.34
CA THR A 268 7.93 2.49 -9.75
C THR A 268 6.46 2.41 -10.17
N SER A 269 5.61 3.17 -9.49
CA SER A 269 4.19 3.24 -9.84
C SER A 269 3.97 3.82 -11.24
N GLU A 270 4.77 4.81 -11.65
CA GLU A 270 4.67 5.46 -12.96
C GLU A 270 4.99 4.48 -14.09
N VAL A 271 6.04 3.66 -13.90
CA VAL A 271 6.41 2.67 -14.91
C VAL A 271 5.39 1.53 -14.96
N CYS A 272 4.96 1.02 -13.80
CA CYS A 272 4.02 -0.12 -13.76
C CYS A 272 2.58 0.26 -14.10
N ASN A 273 2.09 1.42 -13.61
CA ASN A 273 0.66 1.79 -13.72
C ASN A 273 0.42 2.98 -14.65
N GLY A 274 1.46 3.67 -15.08
CA GLY A 274 1.35 4.91 -15.84
C GLY A 274 1.69 4.78 -17.32
N ILE A 275 2.58 5.63 -17.77
CA ILE A 275 2.89 5.90 -19.18
C ILE A 275 3.58 4.72 -19.89
N ALA A 276 4.20 3.82 -19.16
CA ALA A 276 4.99 2.72 -19.74
C ALA A 276 4.17 1.54 -20.29
N LEU A 277 2.85 1.68 -20.42
CA LEU A 277 1.96 0.77 -21.11
C LEU A 277 1.74 -0.60 -20.43
N ILE A 278 2.44 -0.93 -19.35
CA ILE A 278 2.39 -2.25 -18.70
C ILE A 278 1.02 -2.51 -18.05
N CYS A 279 0.39 -1.47 -17.53
CA CYS A 279 -0.96 -1.56 -16.94
C CYS A 279 -1.94 -0.59 -17.61
N LEU A 280 -1.82 -0.38 -18.92
CA LEU A 280 -2.74 0.50 -19.62
C LEU A 280 -4.17 -0.06 -19.63
N GLY A 281 -5.06 0.65 -18.97
CA GLY A 281 -6.43 0.19 -18.75
C GLY A 281 -6.56 -0.79 -17.59
N GLY A 282 -5.55 -0.88 -16.73
CA GLY A 282 -5.44 -1.74 -15.56
C GLY A 282 -4.47 -2.90 -15.75
N MET A 283 -4.30 -3.68 -14.70
CA MET A 283 -3.35 -4.79 -14.66
C MET A 283 -3.59 -5.79 -15.79
N GLY A 284 -2.54 -6.11 -16.57
CA GLY A 284 -2.63 -6.99 -17.74
C GLY A 284 -3.09 -6.26 -19.01
N CYS A 285 -2.90 -4.93 -19.11
CA CYS A 285 -3.07 -4.13 -20.34
C CYS A 285 -4.45 -4.25 -21.00
N THR A 286 -5.52 -4.22 -20.23
CA THR A 286 -6.89 -4.53 -20.69
C THR A 286 -7.59 -3.42 -21.46
N LEU A 287 -6.96 -2.23 -21.65
CA LEU A 287 -7.59 -1.13 -22.42
C LEU A 287 -7.90 -1.52 -23.87
N ALA A 288 -6.97 -2.23 -24.52
CA ALA A 288 -7.17 -2.71 -25.89
C ALA A 288 -8.39 -3.65 -25.98
N LEU A 289 -8.53 -4.56 -25.04
CA LEU A 289 -9.72 -5.43 -24.95
C LEU A 289 -11.00 -4.60 -24.75
N ASN A 290 -10.94 -3.57 -23.93
CA ASN A 290 -12.08 -2.72 -23.64
C ASN A 290 -12.51 -1.92 -24.89
N ILE A 291 -11.54 -1.36 -25.63
CA ILE A 291 -11.78 -0.70 -26.91
C ILE A 291 -12.38 -1.70 -27.91
N TRP A 292 -11.85 -2.91 -28.00
CA TRP A 292 -12.43 -3.94 -28.87
C TRP A 292 -13.89 -4.26 -28.51
N CYS A 293 -14.21 -4.34 -27.22
CA CYS A 293 -15.58 -4.54 -26.77
C CYS A 293 -16.53 -3.44 -27.25
N LEU A 294 -16.09 -2.18 -27.33
CA LEU A 294 -16.90 -1.06 -27.86
C LEU A 294 -17.37 -1.28 -29.31
N PHE A 295 -16.52 -1.90 -30.12
CA PHE A 295 -16.79 -2.16 -31.55
C PHE A 295 -17.37 -3.54 -31.82
N SER A 296 -17.59 -4.34 -30.77
CA SER A 296 -18.13 -5.70 -30.90
C SER A 296 -19.53 -5.72 -31.52
N LYS A 297 -19.80 -6.72 -32.35
CA LYS A 297 -21.14 -7.03 -32.87
C LYS A 297 -22.08 -7.55 -31.81
N SER A 298 -21.57 -8.14 -30.74
CA SER A 298 -22.33 -8.61 -29.58
C SER A 298 -22.83 -7.44 -28.75
N LYS A 299 -24.17 -7.34 -28.59
CA LYS A 299 -24.80 -6.30 -27.74
C LYS A 299 -24.24 -6.33 -26.32
N ARG A 300 -24.03 -7.52 -25.74
CA ARG A 300 -23.48 -7.71 -24.41
C ARG A 300 -22.08 -7.13 -24.28
N LEU A 301 -21.16 -7.48 -25.19
CA LEU A 301 -19.79 -6.99 -25.16
C LEU A 301 -19.72 -5.48 -25.41
N LYS A 302 -20.55 -4.98 -26.34
CA LYS A 302 -20.61 -3.53 -26.62
C LYS A 302 -21.10 -2.72 -25.42
N THR A 303 -22.11 -3.21 -24.70
CA THR A 303 -22.59 -2.57 -23.46
C THR A 303 -21.50 -2.60 -22.39
N LEU A 304 -20.83 -3.75 -22.21
CA LEU A 304 -19.74 -3.90 -21.27
C LEU A 304 -18.60 -2.93 -21.58
N GLY A 305 -18.15 -2.83 -22.85
CA GLY A 305 -17.14 -1.88 -23.29
C GLY A 305 -17.49 -0.43 -22.95
N ARG A 306 -18.75 -0.04 -23.15
CA ARG A 306 -19.23 1.32 -22.82
C ARG A 306 -19.19 1.62 -21.32
N VAL A 307 -19.57 0.67 -20.49
CA VAL A 307 -19.57 0.84 -19.02
C VAL A 307 -18.14 0.83 -18.46
N CYS A 308 -17.25 0.02 -19.05
CA CYS A 308 -15.91 -0.19 -18.53
C CYS A 308 -14.87 0.81 -19.05
N ILE A 309 -15.17 1.59 -20.13
CA ILE A 309 -14.16 2.48 -20.73
C ILE A 309 -13.72 3.59 -19.77
N ALA A 310 -14.64 4.22 -19.06
CA ALA A 310 -14.29 5.28 -18.14
C ALA A 310 -13.40 4.78 -16.98
N PRO A 311 -13.74 3.72 -16.24
CA PRO A 311 -12.82 3.11 -15.27
C PRO A 311 -11.47 2.70 -15.88
N ALA A 312 -11.47 2.12 -17.09
CA ALA A 312 -10.25 1.66 -17.75
C ALA A 312 -9.25 2.79 -18.06
N ILE A 313 -9.72 3.99 -18.40
CA ILE A 313 -8.87 5.17 -18.57
C ILE A 313 -8.10 5.50 -17.28
N PHE A 314 -8.70 5.23 -16.11
CA PHE A 314 -8.09 5.39 -14.81
C PHE A 314 -7.39 4.12 -14.29
N ASN A 315 -7.08 3.18 -15.18
CA ASN A 315 -6.44 1.89 -14.86
C ASN A 315 -7.22 1.00 -13.88
N ILE A 316 -8.55 1.13 -13.86
CA ILE A 316 -9.46 0.29 -13.07
C ILE A 316 -10.14 -0.70 -14.00
N ASN A 317 -9.74 -1.97 -13.97
CA ASN A 317 -10.22 -2.98 -14.90
C ASN A 317 -11.00 -4.13 -14.26
N GLU A 318 -11.31 -4.07 -12.98
CA GLU A 318 -12.20 -5.03 -12.33
C GLU A 318 -13.52 -5.24 -13.10
N PRO A 319 -14.21 -4.17 -13.57
CA PRO A 319 -15.48 -4.37 -14.29
C PRO A 319 -15.33 -5.17 -15.58
N ILE A 320 -14.25 -4.98 -16.35
CA ILE A 320 -14.05 -5.74 -17.58
C ILE A 320 -13.52 -7.15 -17.28
N LEU A 321 -12.67 -7.31 -16.28
CA LEU A 321 -12.11 -8.60 -15.89
C LEU A 321 -13.22 -9.58 -15.46
N PHE A 322 -14.14 -9.12 -14.62
CA PHE A 322 -15.26 -9.94 -14.13
C PHE A 322 -16.46 -9.96 -15.08
N GLY A 323 -16.59 -8.94 -15.92
CA GLY A 323 -17.65 -8.85 -16.94
C GLY A 323 -17.40 -9.69 -18.19
N THR A 324 -16.14 -9.94 -18.52
CA THR A 324 -15.70 -10.85 -19.58
C THR A 324 -15.22 -12.18 -18.98
N PRO A 325 -15.22 -13.29 -19.71
CA PRO A 325 -14.75 -14.57 -19.20
C PRO A 325 -13.21 -14.65 -19.18
N ILE A 326 -12.52 -13.71 -18.53
CA ILE A 326 -11.05 -13.71 -18.41
C ILE A 326 -10.64 -14.62 -17.27
N VAL A 327 -11.28 -14.47 -16.12
CA VAL A 327 -10.93 -15.24 -14.91
C VAL A 327 -11.12 -16.74 -15.17
N PHE A 328 -10.08 -17.52 -14.86
CA PHE A 328 -10.01 -18.96 -15.11
C PHE A 328 -10.16 -19.37 -16.58
N ASN A 329 -9.99 -18.46 -17.53
CA ASN A 329 -9.99 -18.79 -18.95
C ASN A 329 -8.56 -18.76 -19.50
N PRO A 330 -7.93 -19.90 -19.79
CA PRO A 330 -6.53 -19.96 -20.22
C PRO A 330 -6.24 -19.12 -21.46
N ILE A 331 -7.19 -19.03 -22.40
CA ILE A 331 -7.03 -18.29 -23.65
C ILE A 331 -6.90 -16.79 -23.41
N LEU A 332 -7.64 -16.26 -22.42
CA LEU A 332 -7.67 -14.83 -22.11
C LEU A 332 -6.73 -14.46 -20.94
N MET A 333 -6.37 -15.43 -20.08
CA MET A 333 -5.37 -15.22 -19.03
C MET A 333 -3.95 -15.08 -19.59
N MET A 334 -3.56 -15.91 -20.58
CA MET A 334 -2.21 -15.88 -21.14
C MET A 334 -1.80 -14.50 -21.68
N PRO A 335 -2.63 -13.79 -22.47
CA PRO A 335 -2.30 -12.44 -22.89
C PRO A 335 -2.11 -11.43 -21.76
N MET A 336 -2.69 -11.66 -20.58
CA MET A 336 -2.46 -10.82 -19.41
C MET A 336 -1.10 -11.05 -18.75
N TRP A 337 -0.49 -12.22 -18.97
CA TRP A 337 0.80 -12.59 -18.35
C TRP A 337 2.00 -12.18 -19.22
N ILE A 338 1.78 -11.97 -20.52
CA ILE A 338 2.79 -11.59 -21.52
C ILE A 338 2.88 -10.09 -21.68
#